data_54ac9b3527f39ad4d152553ea4f8b2e2
#
_entry.id   54ac9b3527f39ad4d152553ea4f8b2e2
#
_cell.length_a   1.000
_cell.length_b   1.000
_cell.length_c   1.000
_cell.angle_alpha   90.00
_cell.angle_beta   90.00
_cell.angle_gamma   90.00
#
_symmetry.space_group_name_H-M   'P 1'
#
loop_
_entity.id
_entity.type
_entity.pdbx_description
1 polymer ?
#
loop_
_entity_poly.entity_id
_entity_poly.type
_entity_poly.pdbx_seq_one_letter_code
_entity_poly.pdbx_strand_id
1 'polypeptide(L)'
;MHALQASLFDQTDEIRLGSLAPVHRTPLGAGAWVDHLPGWLAGADALFERLAADVPWRAERRQMYDRQVEVPRLLAAYREGDPLPHPVLTEAREALGRHYAAELGEPFATAGLCLYRDGRDSVAWHGDRTGRSATEDTMVAILSVGDPRDLVLRPRDGGPTLLRLPLGHGDLIVMGGSCQRTMEHAVPKSARAVGPRISVQFRTRGVM
;
A
#
# COMPACT_ATOMS: atom_id res chain seq x y z
N MET A 1 -7.58 44.34 2.29
CA MET A 1 -8.06 42.97 2.41
C MET A 1 -7.86 42.30 1.06
N HIS A 2 -6.71 41.66 0.85
CA HIS A 2 -6.50 40.82 -0.32
C HIS A 2 -6.68 39.37 0.09
N ALA A 3 -7.75 38.76 -0.41
CA ALA A 3 -7.98 37.35 -0.27
C ALA A 3 -6.81 36.62 -0.93
N LEU A 4 -6.18 35.73 -0.20
CA LEU A 4 -5.26 34.73 -0.72
C LEU A 4 -6.06 33.82 -1.64
N GLN A 5 -6.03 34.14 -2.93
CA GLN A 5 -6.42 33.21 -3.96
C GLN A 5 -5.28 32.18 -4.02
N ALA A 6 -5.45 31.07 -3.31
CA ALA A 6 -4.59 29.93 -3.50
C ALA A 6 -4.62 29.60 -4.99
N SER A 7 -3.49 29.71 -5.64
CA SER A 7 -3.34 29.51 -7.07
C SER A 7 -3.71 28.05 -7.36
N LEU A 8 -4.76 27.87 -8.15
CA LEU A 8 -5.10 26.57 -8.79
C LEU A 8 -3.98 26.05 -9.71
N PHE A 9 -2.88 26.80 -9.85
CA PHE A 9 -1.75 26.53 -10.71
C PHE A 9 -0.49 26.06 -9.96
N ASP A 10 -0.56 25.85 -8.64
CA ASP A 10 0.57 25.37 -7.82
C ASP A 10 0.49 23.84 -7.59
N GLN A 11 -0.31 23.13 -8.36
CA GLN A 11 -0.16 21.70 -8.51
C GLN A 11 1.06 21.47 -9.40
N THR A 12 2.20 21.31 -8.76
CA THR A 12 3.39 20.84 -9.45
C THR A 12 3.07 19.43 -9.97
N ASP A 13 2.98 19.27 -11.29
CA ASP A 13 2.90 17.95 -11.96
C ASP A 13 4.18 17.10 -11.69
N GLU A 14 5.10 17.65 -10.92
CA GLU A 14 6.35 17.00 -10.57
C GLU A 14 6.13 15.91 -9.53
N ILE A 15 6.30 14.67 -9.97
CA ILE A 15 6.20 13.49 -9.12
C ILE A 15 7.48 13.39 -8.30
N ARG A 16 7.37 13.57 -6.97
CA ARG A 16 8.53 13.52 -6.05
C ARG A 16 8.16 12.95 -4.68
N LEU A 17 9.13 12.32 -4.05
CA LEU A 17 9.00 11.78 -2.70
C LEU A 17 9.33 12.87 -1.66
N GLY A 18 8.57 12.89 -0.57
CA GLY A 18 8.90 13.67 0.61
C GLY A 18 9.93 12.99 1.50
N SER A 19 10.29 13.66 2.59
CA SER A 19 11.12 13.07 3.64
C SER A 19 10.35 11.99 4.41
N LEU A 20 11.04 10.92 4.83
CA LEU A 20 10.51 9.91 5.74
C LEU A 20 10.66 10.28 7.23
N ALA A 21 11.36 11.37 7.55
CA ALA A 21 11.59 11.79 8.94
C ALA A 21 10.30 12.01 9.77
N PRO A 22 9.18 12.56 9.20
CA PRO A 22 7.97 12.78 9.97
C PRO A 22 7.02 11.56 10.03
N VAL A 23 7.49 10.35 9.67
CA VAL A 23 6.66 9.14 9.77
C VAL A 23 6.22 8.91 11.22
N HIS A 24 4.94 8.58 11.40
CA HIS A 24 4.35 8.33 12.71
C HIS A 24 4.11 6.85 12.95
N ARG A 25 4.73 6.31 14.01
CA ARG A 25 4.59 4.89 14.41
C ARG A 25 3.48 4.69 15.43
N THR A 26 2.59 3.75 15.11
CA THR A 26 1.54 3.25 16.01
C THR A 26 1.83 1.80 16.37
N PRO A 27 2.15 1.48 17.63
CA PRO A 27 2.28 0.10 18.08
C PRO A 27 0.90 -0.58 18.15
N LEU A 28 0.83 -1.84 17.71
CA LEU A 28 -0.40 -2.65 17.72
C LEU A 28 -0.37 -3.79 18.74
N GLY A 29 0.72 -3.91 19.51
CA GLY A 29 0.94 -5.01 20.45
C GLY A 29 1.65 -6.22 19.82
N ALA A 30 2.10 -7.13 20.66
CA ALA A 30 2.81 -8.36 20.27
C ALA A 30 4.01 -8.13 19.32
N GLY A 31 4.64 -6.95 19.36
CA GLY A 31 5.75 -6.57 18.46
C GLY A 31 5.31 -6.07 17.09
N ALA A 32 4.00 -6.02 16.80
CA ALA A 32 3.48 -5.45 15.57
C ALA A 32 3.36 -3.92 15.66
N TRP A 33 3.64 -3.25 14.56
CA TRP A 33 3.48 -1.79 14.45
C TRP A 33 3.12 -1.36 13.02
N VAL A 34 2.59 -0.16 12.94
CA VAL A 34 2.28 0.51 11.68
C VAL A 34 2.88 1.90 11.69
N ASP A 35 3.64 2.23 10.66
CA ASP A 35 4.08 3.58 10.37
C ASP A 35 3.16 4.19 9.30
N HIS A 36 2.76 5.45 9.51
CA HIS A 36 1.90 6.19 8.58
C HIS A 36 2.49 7.57 8.30
N LEU A 37 2.50 7.95 7.04
CA LEU A 37 2.95 9.25 6.57
C LEU A 37 2.00 9.76 5.49
N PRO A 38 1.06 10.65 5.84
CA PRO A 38 0.18 11.28 4.87
C PRO A 38 0.97 12.16 3.88
N GLY A 39 0.57 12.12 2.61
CA GLY A 39 1.12 12.98 1.57
C GLY A 39 2.62 12.82 1.33
N TRP A 40 3.18 11.64 1.54
CA TRP A 40 4.59 11.37 1.27
C TRP A 40 4.97 11.59 -0.19
N LEU A 41 4.06 11.33 -1.12
CA LEU A 41 4.24 11.55 -2.55
C LEU A 41 3.52 12.82 -2.98
N ALA A 42 4.24 13.79 -3.51
CA ALA A 42 3.72 14.90 -4.27
C ALA A 42 3.53 14.49 -5.76
N GLY A 43 2.62 15.16 -6.49
CA GLY A 43 2.30 14.80 -7.87
C GLY A 43 1.58 13.45 -8.00
N ALA A 44 0.82 13.08 -6.98
CA ALA A 44 0.16 11.79 -6.88
C ALA A 44 -0.91 11.59 -7.98
N ASP A 45 -1.56 12.65 -8.47
CA ASP A 45 -2.50 12.59 -9.60
C ASP A 45 -1.78 12.12 -10.87
N ALA A 46 -0.64 12.75 -11.18
CA ALA A 46 0.15 12.40 -12.36
C ALA A 46 0.66 10.95 -12.28
N LEU A 47 1.09 10.49 -11.10
CA LEU A 47 1.48 9.09 -10.92
C LEU A 47 0.27 8.15 -11.09
N PHE A 48 -0.89 8.49 -10.52
CA PHE A 48 -2.10 7.69 -10.66
C PHE A 48 -2.47 7.49 -12.13
N GLU A 49 -2.52 8.58 -12.92
CA GLU A 49 -2.85 8.53 -14.34
C GLU A 49 -1.88 7.66 -15.14
N ARG A 50 -0.57 7.82 -14.89
CA ARG A 50 0.46 6.99 -15.51
C ARG A 50 0.28 5.51 -15.20
N LEU A 51 0.14 5.17 -13.92
CA LEU A 51 -0.02 3.78 -13.51
C LEU A 51 -1.33 3.18 -14.03
N ALA A 52 -2.43 3.95 -14.04
CA ALA A 52 -3.71 3.48 -14.56
C ALA A 52 -3.64 3.13 -16.05
N ALA A 53 -2.88 3.92 -16.84
CA ALA A 53 -2.73 3.75 -18.27
C ALA A 53 -1.70 2.68 -18.66
N ASP A 54 -0.53 2.67 -17.99
CA ASP A 54 0.65 1.96 -18.49
C ASP A 54 0.84 0.57 -17.85
N VAL A 55 0.24 0.31 -16.67
CA VAL A 55 0.39 -0.98 -15.99
C VAL A 55 -0.46 -2.06 -16.69
N PRO A 56 0.09 -3.24 -16.98
CA PRO A 56 -0.65 -4.34 -17.60
C PRO A 56 -1.57 -5.03 -16.60
N TRP A 57 -2.64 -4.35 -16.24
CA TRP A 57 -3.62 -4.82 -15.25
C TRP A 57 -4.28 -6.12 -15.65
N ARG A 58 -4.37 -7.07 -14.71
CA ARG A 58 -4.97 -8.38 -14.92
C ARG A 58 -6.08 -8.64 -13.92
N ALA A 59 -7.20 -9.15 -14.41
CA ALA A 59 -8.22 -9.76 -13.58
C ALA A 59 -7.77 -11.19 -13.22
N GLU A 60 -7.76 -11.52 -11.94
CA GLU A 60 -7.45 -12.87 -11.48
C GLU A 60 -8.72 -13.58 -10.98
N ARG A 61 -8.73 -14.91 -11.17
CA ARG A 61 -9.70 -15.80 -10.55
C ARG A 61 -8.97 -16.70 -9.57
N ARG A 62 -9.52 -16.86 -8.38
CA ARG A 62 -8.97 -17.77 -7.38
C ARG A 62 -9.99 -18.84 -7.05
N GLN A 63 -9.50 -20.06 -6.87
CA GLN A 63 -10.31 -21.14 -6.32
C GLN A 63 -10.57 -20.83 -4.83
N MET A 64 -11.84 -20.65 -4.47
CA MET A 64 -12.27 -20.52 -3.09
C MET A 64 -13.33 -21.62 -2.84
N TYR A 65 -12.96 -22.61 -2.03
CA TYR A 65 -13.74 -23.82 -1.86
C TYR A 65 -14.02 -24.47 -3.23
N ASP A 66 -15.26 -24.76 -3.56
CA ASP A 66 -15.68 -25.39 -4.80
C ASP A 66 -15.99 -24.41 -5.95
N ARG A 67 -15.70 -23.13 -5.78
CA ARG A 67 -16.04 -22.08 -6.77
C ARG A 67 -14.81 -21.27 -7.18
N GLN A 68 -14.73 -20.94 -8.46
CA GLN A 68 -13.84 -19.91 -8.94
C GLN A 68 -14.48 -18.54 -8.68
N VAL A 69 -13.80 -17.70 -7.90
CA VAL A 69 -14.25 -16.34 -7.56
C VAL A 69 -13.29 -15.34 -8.19
N GLU A 70 -13.84 -14.33 -8.83
CA GLU A 70 -13.04 -13.22 -9.31
C GLU A 70 -12.45 -12.46 -8.12
N VAL A 71 -11.16 -12.16 -8.19
CA VAL A 71 -10.51 -11.28 -7.24
C VAL A 71 -11.08 -9.87 -7.47
N PRO A 72 -11.72 -9.25 -6.46
CA PRO A 72 -12.43 -7.99 -6.67
C PRO A 72 -11.45 -6.80 -6.67
N ARG A 73 -10.56 -6.79 -7.61
CA ARG A 73 -9.60 -5.75 -8.02
C ARG A 73 -8.74 -6.27 -9.16
N LEU A 74 -8.07 -5.37 -9.89
CA LEU A 74 -7.07 -5.76 -10.88
C LEU A 74 -5.68 -5.78 -10.24
N LEU A 75 -4.81 -6.63 -10.75
CA LEU A 75 -3.50 -6.90 -10.18
C LEU A 75 -2.38 -6.75 -11.21
N ALA A 76 -1.20 -6.35 -10.74
CA ALA A 76 0.06 -6.48 -11.44
C ALA A 76 1.16 -6.82 -10.43
N ALA A 77 2.18 -7.57 -10.84
CA ALA A 77 3.27 -7.99 -9.98
C ALA A 77 4.61 -7.81 -10.69
N TYR A 78 5.59 -7.32 -9.96
CA TYR A 78 6.96 -7.10 -10.39
C TYR A 78 7.90 -7.86 -9.47
N ARG A 79 8.68 -8.75 -10.04
CA ARG A 79 9.67 -9.55 -9.32
C ARG A 79 10.91 -8.73 -9.04
N GLU A 80 11.79 -9.26 -8.23
CA GLU A 80 13.12 -8.69 -8.04
C GLU A 80 13.85 -8.60 -9.40
N GLY A 81 14.37 -7.41 -9.71
CA GLY A 81 15.03 -7.12 -10.99
C GLY A 81 14.11 -6.66 -12.11
N ASP A 82 12.81 -6.85 -12.01
CA ASP A 82 11.88 -6.30 -13.00
C ASP A 82 11.88 -4.76 -12.95
N PRO A 83 11.85 -4.08 -14.12
CA PRO A 83 11.67 -2.63 -14.14
C PRO A 83 10.28 -2.27 -13.62
N LEU A 84 10.22 -1.34 -12.67
CA LEU A 84 8.94 -0.83 -12.17
C LEU A 84 8.32 0.15 -13.18
N PRO A 85 6.98 0.28 -13.20
CA PRO A 85 6.27 1.02 -14.24
C PRO A 85 6.48 2.54 -14.19
N HIS A 86 7.13 3.07 -13.16
CA HIS A 86 7.53 4.48 -13.09
C HIS A 86 8.80 4.63 -12.25
N PRO A 87 9.76 5.53 -12.61
CA PRO A 87 11.03 5.72 -11.89
C PRO A 87 10.85 6.04 -10.41
N VAL A 88 9.86 6.87 -10.04
CA VAL A 88 9.58 7.22 -8.64
C VAL A 88 9.30 5.99 -7.76
N LEU A 89 8.77 4.90 -8.31
CA LEU A 89 8.55 3.66 -7.55
C LEU A 89 9.87 2.95 -7.22
N THR A 90 10.87 3.05 -8.10
CA THR A 90 12.22 2.57 -7.81
C THR A 90 12.84 3.41 -6.71
N GLU A 91 12.75 4.74 -6.83
CA GLU A 91 13.22 5.67 -5.80
C GLU A 91 12.53 5.44 -4.45
N ALA A 92 11.21 5.22 -4.45
CA ALA A 92 10.43 4.90 -3.25
C ALA A 92 10.92 3.61 -2.58
N ARG A 93 11.09 2.54 -3.36
CA ARG A 93 11.60 1.25 -2.86
C ARG A 93 12.98 1.40 -2.22
N GLU A 94 13.87 2.16 -2.86
CA GLU A 94 15.21 2.41 -2.34
C GLU A 94 15.22 3.31 -1.10
N ALA A 95 14.41 4.38 -1.09
CA ALA A 95 14.27 5.27 0.06
C ALA A 95 13.75 4.52 1.29
N LEU A 96 12.74 3.68 1.12
CA LEU A 96 12.21 2.81 2.16
C LEU A 96 13.24 1.78 2.62
N GLY A 97 13.97 1.16 1.70
CA GLY A 97 15.05 0.23 2.02
C GLY A 97 16.15 0.86 2.87
N ARG A 98 16.55 2.10 2.56
CA ARG A 98 17.53 2.86 3.37
C ARG A 98 16.97 3.25 4.75
N HIS A 99 15.72 3.71 4.80
CA HIS A 99 15.10 4.16 6.05
C HIS A 99 14.93 3.03 7.06
N TYR A 100 14.49 1.87 6.60
CA TYR A 100 14.21 0.71 7.45
C TYR A 100 15.36 -0.30 7.50
N ALA A 101 16.54 0.03 6.97
CA ALA A 101 17.68 -0.90 6.88
C ALA A 101 18.06 -1.55 8.20
N ALA A 102 18.07 -0.77 9.29
CA ALA A 102 18.44 -1.26 10.63
C ALA A 102 17.41 -2.23 11.22
N GLU A 103 16.11 -2.03 10.90
CA GLU A 103 15.03 -2.85 11.44
C GLU A 103 14.75 -4.08 10.55
N LEU A 104 14.90 -3.93 9.24
CA LEU A 104 14.55 -4.94 8.27
C LEU A 104 15.72 -5.88 7.93
N GLY A 105 16.96 -5.37 7.95
CA GLY A 105 18.17 -6.13 7.64
C GLY A 105 18.33 -6.53 6.17
N GLU A 106 17.38 -6.20 5.32
CA GLU A 106 17.37 -6.49 3.89
C GLU A 106 16.57 -5.44 3.10
N PRO A 107 16.79 -5.29 1.78
CA PRO A 107 16.03 -4.34 0.98
C PRO A 107 14.62 -4.85 0.66
N PHE A 108 13.70 -3.92 0.34
CA PHE A 108 12.49 -4.26 -0.41
C PHE A 108 12.87 -4.71 -1.81
N ALA A 109 12.40 -5.88 -2.23
CA ALA A 109 12.85 -6.54 -3.45
C ALA A 109 11.77 -6.59 -4.55
N THR A 110 10.52 -6.76 -4.17
CA THR A 110 9.39 -6.97 -5.09
C THR A 110 8.35 -5.86 -4.96
N ALA A 111 7.49 -5.72 -5.97
CA ALA A 111 6.34 -4.83 -5.90
C ALA A 111 5.08 -5.53 -6.43
N GLY A 112 3.99 -5.41 -5.67
CA GLY A 112 2.64 -5.77 -6.11
C GLY A 112 1.81 -4.50 -6.28
N LEU A 113 0.99 -4.44 -7.33
CA LEU A 113 0.06 -3.35 -7.55
C LEU A 113 -1.37 -3.85 -7.57
N CYS A 114 -2.26 -3.12 -6.91
CA CYS A 114 -3.69 -3.40 -6.92
C CYS A 114 -4.46 -2.15 -7.37
N LEU A 115 -5.27 -2.29 -8.42
CA LEU A 115 -6.22 -1.27 -8.84
C LEU A 115 -7.62 -1.64 -8.34
N TYR A 116 -8.13 -0.82 -7.42
CA TYR A 116 -9.52 -0.82 -6.96
C TYR A 116 -10.28 0.16 -7.84
N ARG A 117 -11.24 -0.32 -8.63
CA ARG A 117 -11.96 0.47 -9.63
C ARG A 117 -13.04 1.37 -9.00
N ASP A 118 -13.62 0.86 -7.93
CA ASP A 118 -14.69 1.55 -7.17
C ASP A 118 -14.86 0.93 -5.77
N GLY A 119 -15.92 1.32 -5.05
CA GLY A 119 -16.22 0.82 -3.70
C GLY A 119 -16.55 -0.67 -3.60
N ARG A 120 -16.86 -1.35 -4.70
CA ARG A 120 -17.14 -2.81 -4.72
C ARG A 120 -15.85 -3.63 -4.69
N ASP A 121 -14.76 -3.08 -5.18
CA ASP A 121 -13.45 -3.72 -5.10
C ASP A 121 -12.92 -3.70 -3.66
N SER A 122 -12.27 -4.79 -3.26
CA SER A 122 -11.90 -5.01 -1.86
C SER A 122 -10.78 -6.04 -1.71
N VAL A 123 -10.22 -6.09 -0.51
CA VAL A 123 -9.41 -7.21 -0.03
C VAL A 123 -10.02 -7.71 1.26
N ALA A 124 -10.33 -8.99 1.34
CA ALA A 124 -10.77 -9.64 2.56
C ALA A 124 -9.65 -9.66 3.62
N TRP A 125 -10.00 -9.92 4.87
CA TRP A 125 -9.04 -10.11 5.94
C TRP A 125 -7.99 -11.16 5.59
N HIS A 126 -6.72 -10.77 5.63
CA HIS A 126 -5.57 -11.63 5.36
C HIS A 126 -4.30 -11.04 5.98
N GLY A 127 -3.27 -11.85 6.12
CA GLY A 127 -1.89 -11.44 6.35
C GLY A 127 -1.04 -11.91 5.17
N ASP A 128 0.00 -11.18 4.82
CA ASP A 128 0.97 -11.56 3.80
C ASP A 128 1.91 -12.64 4.38
N ARG A 129 1.36 -13.83 4.64
CA ARG A 129 2.01 -14.93 5.37
C ARG A 129 2.51 -16.06 4.48
N THR A 130 2.56 -15.86 3.18
CA THR A 130 3.11 -16.86 2.27
C THR A 130 4.63 -16.70 2.19
N GLY A 131 5.36 -17.81 2.36
CA GLY A 131 6.82 -17.78 2.42
C GLY A 131 7.35 -17.37 3.80
N ARG A 132 8.41 -16.59 3.85
CA ARG A 132 9.14 -16.21 5.07
C ARG A 132 8.30 -15.50 6.12
N SER A 133 7.38 -14.66 5.69
CA SER A 133 6.50 -13.91 6.60
C SER A 133 5.56 -14.77 7.44
N ALA A 134 5.51 -16.09 7.20
CA ALA A 134 4.80 -17.02 8.07
C ALA A 134 5.50 -17.22 9.43
N THR A 135 6.83 -17.12 9.46
CA THR A 135 7.66 -17.43 10.64
C THR A 135 8.60 -16.30 11.06
N GLU A 136 8.91 -15.38 10.16
CA GLU A 136 9.85 -14.28 10.38
C GLU A 136 9.12 -12.93 10.39
N ASP A 137 9.68 -11.96 11.09
CA ASP A 137 9.24 -10.57 11.02
C ASP A 137 9.64 -9.98 9.67
N THR A 138 8.69 -9.41 8.97
CA THR A 138 8.87 -8.82 7.64
C THR A 138 8.12 -7.50 7.56
N MET A 139 8.41 -6.73 6.51
CA MET A 139 7.72 -5.47 6.27
C MET A 139 7.00 -5.48 4.94
N VAL A 140 5.84 -4.81 4.93
CA VAL A 140 5.11 -4.45 3.72
C VAL A 140 4.88 -2.95 3.75
N ALA A 141 5.45 -2.24 2.78
CA ALA A 141 5.22 -0.81 2.61
C ALA A 141 4.22 -0.58 1.48
N ILE A 142 3.24 0.27 1.69
CA ILE A 142 2.17 0.57 0.73
C ILE A 142 2.14 2.07 0.43
N LEU A 143 2.35 2.42 -0.85
CA LEU A 143 2.07 3.75 -1.37
C LEU A 143 0.66 3.74 -1.98
N SER A 144 -0.17 4.74 -1.62
CA SER A 144 -1.56 4.86 -2.06
C SER A 144 -1.74 6.07 -2.95
N VAL A 145 -2.35 5.89 -4.13
CA VAL A 145 -2.73 7.00 -5.04
C VAL A 145 -4.16 6.80 -5.54
N GLY A 146 -4.88 7.89 -5.77
CA GLY A 146 -6.30 7.91 -6.12
C GLY A 146 -7.20 8.11 -4.90
N ASP A 147 -8.48 7.71 -5.00
CA ASP A 147 -9.48 7.95 -3.96
C ASP A 147 -9.14 7.26 -2.64
N PRO A 148 -9.38 7.90 -1.48
CA PRO A 148 -9.13 7.31 -0.17
C PRO A 148 -9.93 6.03 0.06
N ARG A 149 -9.26 5.01 0.60
CA ARG A 149 -9.88 3.76 1.04
C ARG A 149 -9.36 3.39 2.42
N ASP A 150 -10.26 2.94 3.27
CA ASP A 150 -9.85 2.42 4.58
C ASP A 150 -8.95 1.20 4.42
N LEU A 151 -7.81 1.21 5.10
CA LEU A 151 -7.08 0.02 5.49
C LEU A 151 -7.41 -0.26 6.95
N VAL A 152 -7.84 -1.48 7.24
CA VAL A 152 -8.21 -1.89 8.59
C VAL A 152 -7.33 -3.05 9.05
N LEU A 153 -6.93 -3.03 10.32
CA LEU A 153 -6.11 -4.09 10.94
C LEU A 153 -6.79 -4.62 12.20
N ARG A 154 -6.65 -5.94 12.44
CA ARG A 154 -7.11 -6.64 13.65
C ARG A 154 -6.14 -7.75 14.02
N PRO A 155 -6.22 -8.30 15.26
CA PRO A 155 -5.52 -9.53 15.59
C PRO A 155 -5.93 -10.68 14.67
N ARG A 156 -4.97 -11.57 14.38
CA ARG A 156 -5.18 -12.72 13.48
C ARG A 156 -6.25 -13.69 13.96
N ASP A 157 -6.34 -13.90 15.26
CA ASP A 157 -7.30 -14.84 15.87
C ASP A 157 -8.71 -14.27 15.94
N GLY A 158 -8.95 -13.16 15.22
CA GLY A 158 -10.19 -12.41 15.28
C GLY A 158 -10.17 -11.35 16.39
N GLY A 159 -11.30 -10.70 16.57
CA GLY A 159 -11.42 -9.63 17.56
C GLY A 159 -11.74 -8.27 16.92
N PRO A 160 -11.74 -7.19 17.71
CA PRO A 160 -12.07 -5.86 17.22
C PRO A 160 -11.00 -5.33 16.27
N THR A 161 -11.41 -4.45 15.38
CA THR A 161 -10.48 -3.65 14.58
C THR A 161 -9.67 -2.75 15.49
N LEU A 162 -8.35 -2.94 15.52
CA LEU A 162 -7.42 -2.14 16.33
C LEU A 162 -7.05 -0.82 15.65
N LEU A 163 -6.97 -0.84 14.32
CA LEU A 163 -6.60 0.32 13.54
C LEU A 163 -7.47 0.43 12.29
N ARG A 164 -7.92 1.64 12.01
CA ARG A 164 -8.59 2.04 10.77
C ARG A 164 -7.93 3.31 10.27
N LEU A 165 -7.31 3.24 9.10
CA LEU A 165 -6.66 4.37 8.45
C LEU A 165 -7.31 4.61 7.09
N PRO A 166 -7.89 5.79 6.85
CA PRO A 166 -8.26 6.21 5.51
C PRO A 166 -6.97 6.55 4.76
N LEU A 167 -6.44 5.59 3.99
CA LEU A 167 -5.26 5.84 3.16
C LEU A 167 -5.66 6.72 1.99
N GLY A 168 -5.15 7.93 2.00
CA GLY A 168 -5.42 8.98 1.04
C GLY A 168 -4.47 8.95 -0.16
N HIS A 169 -4.54 10.03 -0.91
CA HIS A 169 -3.78 10.26 -2.12
C HIS A 169 -2.35 10.70 -1.79
N GLY A 170 -1.35 9.91 -2.20
CA GLY A 170 0.05 10.14 -1.88
C GLY A 170 0.51 9.62 -0.51
N ASP A 171 -0.36 8.91 0.24
CA ASP A 171 -0.03 8.40 1.56
C ASP A 171 0.87 7.16 1.51
N LEU A 172 1.76 7.07 2.50
CA LEU A 172 2.57 5.90 2.79
C LEU A 172 2.09 5.24 4.08
N ILE A 173 1.99 3.91 4.06
CA ILE A 173 1.88 3.08 5.27
C ILE A 173 2.90 1.96 5.22
N VAL A 174 3.52 1.64 6.37
CA VAL A 174 4.41 0.48 6.51
C VAL A 174 3.93 -0.37 7.67
N MET A 175 3.70 -1.63 7.40
CA MET A 175 3.36 -2.65 8.39
C MET A 175 4.61 -3.46 8.70
N GLY A 176 5.09 -3.41 9.93
CA GLY A 176 6.36 -4.04 10.32
C GLY A 176 6.34 -4.78 11.64
N GLY A 177 7.50 -5.27 12.04
CA GLY A 177 7.64 -6.20 13.15
C GLY A 177 6.86 -7.48 12.91
N SER A 178 6.18 -7.98 13.92
CA SER A 178 5.36 -9.19 13.80
C SER A 178 4.04 -9.02 13.03
N CYS A 179 3.78 -7.84 12.43
CA CYS A 179 2.48 -7.49 11.88
C CYS A 179 1.94 -8.55 10.90
N GLN A 180 2.78 -9.06 9.98
CA GLN A 180 2.33 -10.08 9.02
C GLN A 180 2.00 -11.42 9.66
N ARG A 181 2.58 -11.75 10.81
CA ARG A 181 2.33 -13.00 11.55
C ARG A 181 1.16 -12.91 12.52
N THR A 182 1.00 -11.79 13.18
CA THR A 182 0.07 -11.62 14.32
C THR A 182 -1.18 -10.83 13.99
N MET A 183 -1.19 -10.09 12.88
CA MET A 183 -2.31 -9.27 12.45
C MET A 183 -2.88 -9.75 11.12
N GLU A 184 -4.11 -9.37 10.86
CA GLU A 184 -4.75 -9.40 9.54
C GLU A 184 -5.11 -7.98 9.14
N HIS A 185 -5.05 -7.71 7.84
CA HIS A 185 -5.49 -6.45 7.29
C HIS A 185 -6.48 -6.66 6.14
N ALA A 186 -7.29 -5.63 5.88
CA ALA A 186 -8.29 -5.66 4.84
C ALA A 186 -8.51 -4.26 4.23
N VAL A 187 -8.98 -4.24 2.99
CA VAL A 187 -9.59 -3.05 2.39
C VAL A 187 -11.07 -3.40 2.20
N PRO A 188 -11.97 -2.96 3.09
CA PRO A 188 -13.39 -3.32 3.04
C PRO A 188 -14.08 -2.69 1.84
N LYS A 189 -15.18 -3.30 1.38
CA LYS A 189 -16.08 -2.66 0.41
C LYS A 189 -16.62 -1.36 1.00
N SER A 190 -16.85 -0.38 0.13
CA SER A 190 -17.48 0.90 0.49
C SER A 190 -18.87 0.98 -0.13
N ALA A 191 -19.87 1.32 0.68
CA ALA A 191 -21.20 1.67 0.17
C ALA A 191 -21.26 3.13 -0.34
N ARG A 192 -20.25 3.95 0.00
CA ARG A 192 -20.14 5.31 -0.52
C ARG A 192 -19.61 5.26 -1.94
N ALA A 193 -20.03 6.22 -2.77
CA ALA A 193 -19.40 6.44 -4.06
C ALA A 193 -17.93 6.83 -3.83
N VAL A 194 -17.02 6.04 -4.35
CA VAL A 194 -15.58 6.29 -4.35
C VAL A 194 -15.02 6.00 -5.73
N GLY A 195 -14.08 6.81 -6.14
CA GLY A 195 -13.34 6.64 -7.39
C GLY A 195 -12.28 5.54 -7.31
N PRO A 196 -11.48 5.42 -8.37
CA PRO A 196 -10.45 4.42 -8.44
C PRO A 196 -9.25 4.74 -7.53
N ARG A 197 -8.60 3.69 -7.04
CA ARG A 197 -7.39 3.76 -6.22
C ARG A 197 -6.39 2.71 -6.65
N ILE A 198 -5.13 3.10 -6.69
CA ILE A 198 -4.01 2.18 -6.85
C ILE A 198 -3.25 2.10 -5.53
N SER A 199 -2.93 0.88 -5.09
CA SER A 199 -1.97 0.65 -4.03
C SER A 199 -0.75 -0.07 -4.59
N VAL A 200 0.44 0.44 -4.29
CA VAL A 200 1.73 -0.16 -4.64
C VAL A 200 2.32 -0.75 -3.36
N GLN A 201 2.49 -2.07 -3.30
CA GLN A 201 3.00 -2.78 -2.14
C GLN A 201 4.43 -3.23 -2.39
N PHE A 202 5.38 -2.68 -1.65
CA PHE A 202 6.77 -3.15 -1.64
C PHE A 202 6.95 -4.21 -0.57
N ARG A 203 7.63 -5.30 -0.92
CA ARG A 203 7.89 -6.44 -0.03
C ARG A 203 9.34 -6.87 -0.11
N THR A 204 9.81 -7.48 0.96
CA THR A 204 11.12 -8.16 0.97
C THR A 204 11.10 -9.44 0.15
N ARG A 205 12.27 -10.02 -0.10
CA ARG A 205 12.38 -11.27 -0.85
C ARG A 205 11.61 -12.41 -0.16
N GLY A 206 10.88 -13.21 -0.95
CA GLY A 206 10.15 -14.38 -0.44
C GLY A 206 8.91 -14.06 0.39
N VAL A 207 8.39 -12.84 0.32
CA VAL A 207 7.10 -12.42 0.90
C VAL A 207 6.08 -12.24 -0.23
N MET A 208 4.92 -12.92 -0.10
CA MET A 208 3.82 -12.85 -1.07
C MET A 208 2.48 -12.72 -0.33
#